data_91338dad7e8b3f42f9229984030c2b2e
#
_entry.id   91338dad7e8b3f42f9229984030c2b2e
#
_cell.length_a   1.000
_cell.length_b   1.000
_cell.length_c   1.000
_cell.angle_alpha   90.00
_cell.angle_beta   90.00
_cell.angle_gamma   90.00
#
_symmetry.space_group_name_H-M   'P 1'
#
loop_
_entity.id
_entity.type
_entity.pdbx_description
1 polymer ?
#
loop_
_entity_poly.entity_id
_entity_poly.type
_entity_poly.pdbx_seq_one_letter_code
_entity_poly.pdbx_strand_id
1 'polypeptide(L)'
;NTYATGAKMLDNGALFSGNTLTDIAMVPGLGESNWGYFGVRTVGFGNVVRNNRITNVGYIGIVVDKDVLVERNVVRNSTAILNDGGGIAFDNCDGAIIQDNIVIDVIGSLESAAPNFIPAGKICHGIYFGNTVIKNTIVRRNTAANCEGSGLHVDHTMVSTGNQIRDNVLFNNKVQMSVSDYSNYNGPGAAPPYHVPSFNGIYSGNVLYSAAADQLCMKQYSVYSPNMVDYGTFTNNRYFSPYEEFSILFFSTNGGGQKLFTLERWQQERSEDVGSTRSP
;
A
#
# COMPACT_ATOMS: atom_id res chain seq x y z
N ASN A 1 -11.98 1.36 24.33
CA ASN A 1 -11.02 2.34 23.83
C ASN A 1 -9.63 2.00 24.34
N THR A 2 -8.67 1.84 23.43
CA THR A 2 -7.25 1.70 23.76
C THR A 2 -6.51 2.96 23.31
N TYR A 3 -5.44 3.32 24.01
CA TYR A 3 -4.69 4.55 23.72
C TYR A 3 -3.56 4.35 22.71
N ALA A 4 -3.12 3.11 22.45
CA ALA A 4 -2.01 2.85 21.54
C ALA A 4 -2.33 1.73 20.55
N THR A 5 -2.51 0.51 21.01
CA THR A 5 -2.72 -0.66 20.14
C THR A 5 -3.89 -1.50 20.64
N GLY A 6 -4.77 -1.90 19.74
CA GLY A 6 -5.93 -2.73 20.06
C GLY A 6 -5.52 -4.15 20.45
N ALA A 7 -4.70 -4.79 19.63
CA ALA A 7 -4.16 -6.12 19.91
C ALA A 7 -2.74 -6.25 19.38
N LYS A 8 -1.87 -6.92 20.15
CA LYS A 8 -0.49 -7.22 19.77
C LYS A 8 -0.22 -8.72 19.93
N MET A 9 0.14 -9.39 18.82
CA MET A 9 0.40 -10.82 18.78
C MET A 9 1.91 -11.04 18.86
N LEU A 10 2.41 -11.38 20.03
CA LEU A 10 3.85 -11.51 20.31
C LEU A 10 4.37 -12.92 20.04
N ASP A 11 3.54 -13.93 20.24
CA ASP A 11 3.92 -15.33 20.11
C ASP A 11 3.80 -15.83 18.68
N ASN A 12 4.45 -16.95 18.38
CA ASN A 12 4.34 -17.63 17.10
C ASN A 12 3.07 -18.48 17.02
N GLY A 13 2.50 -18.60 15.84
CA GLY A 13 1.31 -19.42 15.56
C GLY A 13 0.04 -18.94 16.25
N ALA A 14 0.00 -17.70 16.70
CA ALA A 14 -1.18 -17.14 17.35
C ALA A 14 -2.32 -16.90 16.36
N LEU A 15 -3.56 -17.08 16.83
CA LEU A 15 -4.77 -16.83 16.06
C LEU A 15 -5.57 -15.66 16.65
N PHE A 16 -5.78 -14.63 15.84
CA PHE A 16 -6.71 -13.53 16.14
C PHE A 16 -7.87 -13.57 15.16
N SER A 17 -9.04 -14.02 15.61
CA SER A 17 -10.16 -14.34 14.72
C SER A 17 -11.52 -13.98 15.28
N GLY A 18 -12.39 -13.45 14.42
CA GLY A 18 -13.82 -13.19 14.75
C GLY A 18 -14.05 -12.03 15.71
N ASN A 19 -13.09 -11.10 15.81
CA ASN A 19 -13.19 -9.98 16.74
C ASN A 19 -13.76 -8.72 16.07
N THR A 20 -14.35 -7.85 16.88
CA THR A 20 -14.70 -6.49 16.50
C THR A 20 -13.89 -5.51 17.36
N LEU A 21 -13.09 -4.69 16.68
CA LEU A 21 -12.31 -3.60 17.28
C LEU A 21 -12.85 -2.28 16.75
N THR A 22 -13.12 -1.35 17.63
CA THR A 22 -13.58 -0.01 17.24
C THR A 22 -12.96 1.07 18.11
N ASP A 23 -12.74 2.25 17.53
CA ASP A 23 -12.24 3.44 18.22
C ASP A 23 -10.90 3.19 18.92
N ILE A 24 -9.94 2.63 18.18
CA ILE A 24 -8.60 2.33 18.66
C ILE A 24 -7.70 3.55 18.46
N ALA A 25 -7.12 4.03 19.57
CA ALA A 25 -6.14 5.13 19.56
C ALA A 25 -6.66 6.40 18.83
N MET A 26 -7.92 6.75 19.05
CA MET A 26 -8.58 7.86 18.39
C MET A 26 -8.35 9.22 19.10
N VAL A 27 -7.59 9.23 20.19
CA VAL A 27 -7.27 10.48 20.93
C VAL A 27 -5.84 10.90 20.61
N PRO A 28 -5.64 12.06 19.93
CA PRO A 28 -4.30 12.56 19.63
C PRO A 28 -3.43 12.72 20.86
N GLY A 29 -2.15 12.36 20.75
CA GLY A 29 -1.16 12.57 21.81
C GLY A 29 -1.22 11.62 23.00
N LEU A 30 -2.14 10.68 23.04
CA LEU A 30 -2.23 9.69 24.12
C LEU A 30 -1.58 8.33 23.78
N GLY A 31 -1.09 8.13 22.58
CA GLY A 31 -0.41 6.91 22.16
C GLY A 31 1.12 7.01 22.27
N GLU A 32 1.78 5.93 21.98
CA GLU A 32 3.21 5.92 21.69
C GLU A 32 3.49 6.78 20.46
N SER A 33 4.70 7.24 20.28
CA SER A 33 5.19 8.05 19.16
C SER A 33 4.50 7.80 17.79
N ASN A 34 5.00 8.40 16.75
CA ASN A 34 4.56 8.21 15.36
C ASN A 34 4.58 6.75 14.84
N TRP A 35 5.03 5.78 15.61
CA TRP A 35 4.95 4.34 15.36
C TRP A 35 4.18 3.64 16.48
N GLY A 36 2.91 3.78 16.48
CA GLY A 36 1.95 3.23 17.42
C GLY A 36 0.55 3.45 16.86
N TYR A 37 -0.48 3.36 17.69
CA TYR A 37 -1.85 3.59 17.27
C TYR A 37 -2.41 2.55 16.28
N PHE A 38 -2.09 1.27 16.51
CA PHE A 38 -2.51 0.18 15.62
C PHE A 38 -3.80 -0.50 16.07
N GLY A 39 -4.59 -0.94 15.10
CA GLY A 39 -5.70 -1.85 15.38
C GLY A 39 -5.18 -3.21 15.84
N VAL A 40 -4.44 -3.90 14.99
CA VAL A 40 -3.77 -5.17 15.30
C VAL A 40 -2.31 -5.11 14.83
N ARG A 41 -1.37 -5.58 15.64
CA ARG A 41 0.01 -5.79 15.24
C ARG A 41 0.43 -7.24 15.41
N THR A 42 0.93 -7.86 14.35
CA THR A 42 1.58 -9.17 14.39
C THR A 42 3.08 -8.98 14.61
N VAL A 43 3.69 -9.80 15.47
CA VAL A 43 5.14 -9.73 15.74
C VAL A 43 5.79 -11.10 15.58
N GLY A 44 5.11 -12.16 16.00
CA GLY A 44 5.59 -13.53 15.88
C GLY A 44 5.40 -14.14 14.49
N PHE A 45 6.04 -15.27 14.26
CA PHE A 45 5.95 -16.03 13.00
C PHE A 45 4.69 -16.88 12.91
N GLY A 46 4.20 -17.09 11.69
CA GLY A 46 3.07 -18.00 11.40
C GLY A 46 1.76 -17.59 12.05
N ASN A 47 1.59 -16.31 12.40
CA ASN A 47 0.36 -15.80 13.00
C ASN A 47 -0.76 -15.72 11.97
N VAL A 48 -2.01 -15.81 12.45
CA VAL A 48 -3.21 -15.72 11.61
C VAL A 48 -4.14 -14.63 12.15
N VAL A 49 -4.45 -13.64 11.31
CA VAL A 49 -5.44 -12.60 11.58
C VAL A 49 -6.58 -12.76 10.58
N ARG A 50 -7.76 -13.20 11.04
CA ARG A 50 -8.86 -13.49 10.11
C ARG A 50 -10.26 -13.18 10.65
N ASN A 51 -11.17 -12.90 9.73
CA ASN A 51 -12.60 -12.69 10.02
C ASN A 51 -12.84 -11.59 11.08
N ASN A 52 -11.97 -10.58 11.17
CA ASN A 52 -12.13 -9.49 12.11
C ASN A 52 -12.77 -8.27 11.43
N ARG A 53 -13.45 -7.46 12.23
CA ARG A 53 -13.91 -6.12 11.85
C ARG A 53 -13.15 -5.09 12.67
N ILE A 54 -12.40 -4.22 12.00
CA ILE A 54 -11.55 -3.21 12.61
C ILE A 54 -11.99 -1.85 12.06
N THR A 55 -12.44 -0.96 12.92
CA THR A 55 -13.04 0.31 12.48
C THR A 55 -12.54 1.44 13.37
N ASN A 56 -12.29 2.62 12.77
CA ASN A 56 -11.80 3.82 13.44
C ASN A 56 -10.48 3.53 14.18
N VAL A 57 -9.39 3.56 13.43
CA VAL A 57 -8.05 3.36 14.00
C VAL A 57 -7.23 4.63 13.76
N GLY A 58 -6.59 5.12 14.79
CA GLY A 58 -5.84 6.36 14.76
C GLY A 58 -4.70 6.36 13.73
N TYR A 59 -4.12 5.17 13.45
CA TYR A 59 -3.07 5.04 12.45
C TYR A 59 -3.30 3.79 11.57
N ILE A 60 -2.56 2.70 11.76
CA ILE A 60 -2.63 1.53 10.89
C ILE A 60 -3.66 0.51 11.40
N GLY A 61 -4.52 0.03 10.51
CA GLY A 61 -5.53 -0.96 10.86
C GLY A 61 -4.90 -2.30 11.27
N ILE A 62 -4.09 -2.90 10.39
CA ILE A 62 -3.34 -4.14 10.67
C ILE A 62 -1.89 -3.94 10.26
N VAL A 63 -0.95 -4.09 11.20
CA VAL A 63 0.49 -4.15 10.91
C VAL A 63 0.88 -5.61 10.72
N VAL A 64 1.41 -5.90 9.54
CA VAL A 64 1.83 -7.22 9.08
C VAL A 64 3.33 -7.35 9.25
N ASP A 65 3.77 -8.30 10.07
CA ASP A 65 5.18 -8.61 10.30
C ASP A 65 5.42 -10.11 10.07
N LYS A 66 6.61 -10.50 9.59
CA LYS A 66 6.99 -11.88 9.30
C LYS A 66 6.13 -12.57 8.22
N ASP A 67 5.88 -13.88 8.37
CA ASP A 67 5.16 -14.78 7.48
C ASP A 67 3.68 -14.97 7.85
N VAL A 68 3.00 -13.92 8.19
CA VAL A 68 1.61 -13.94 8.67
C VAL A 68 0.59 -14.20 7.57
N LEU A 69 -0.52 -14.84 7.94
CA LEU A 69 -1.74 -14.91 7.13
C LEU A 69 -2.77 -13.88 7.60
N VAL A 70 -3.11 -12.93 6.75
CA VAL A 70 -4.18 -11.94 6.99
C VAL A 70 -5.29 -12.16 5.99
N GLU A 71 -6.45 -12.66 6.44
CA GLU A 71 -7.52 -13.01 5.52
C GLU A 71 -8.92 -12.66 6.02
N ARG A 72 -9.80 -12.29 5.08
CA ARG A 72 -11.23 -12.05 5.34
C ARG A 72 -11.50 -11.06 6.49
N ASN A 73 -10.65 -10.04 6.62
CA ASN A 73 -10.89 -8.95 7.55
C ASN A 73 -11.57 -7.78 6.82
N VAL A 74 -12.34 -7.02 7.57
CA VAL A 74 -12.86 -5.71 7.15
C VAL A 74 -12.14 -4.64 7.96
N VAL A 75 -11.38 -3.78 7.28
CA VAL A 75 -10.70 -2.64 7.89
C VAL A 75 -11.32 -1.36 7.34
N ARG A 76 -11.78 -0.49 8.22
CA ARG A 76 -12.45 0.75 7.83
C ARG A 76 -11.94 1.93 8.64
N ASN A 77 -11.71 3.08 7.98
CA ASN A 77 -11.32 4.34 8.61
C ASN A 77 -10.08 4.17 9.52
N SER A 78 -8.99 3.72 8.92
CA SER A 78 -7.64 3.79 9.51
C SER A 78 -6.95 5.09 9.11
N THR A 79 -5.81 5.40 9.71
CA THR A 79 -5.09 6.68 9.58
C THR A 79 -5.95 7.89 9.96
N ALA A 80 -6.87 7.69 10.91
CA ALA A 80 -7.83 8.73 11.29
C ALA A 80 -7.19 9.88 12.09
N ILE A 81 -6.03 9.65 12.70
CA ILE A 81 -5.30 10.64 13.54
C ILE A 81 -3.92 10.94 12.96
N LEU A 82 -3.18 9.91 12.55
CA LEU A 82 -1.83 10.08 11.97
C LEU A 82 -1.87 9.88 10.47
N ASN A 83 -0.96 10.55 9.78
CA ASN A 83 -0.70 10.40 8.35
C ASN A 83 0.41 9.35 8.11
N ASP A 84 0.69 9.01 6.85
CA ASP A 84 1.73 8.05 6.42
C ASP A 84 1.49 6.64 6.94
N GLY A 85 0.37 6.08 6.55
CA GLY A 85 -0.04 4.74 6.98
C GLY A 85 -1.04 4.07 6.05
N GLY A 86 -1.71 3.04 6.55
CA GLY A 86 -2.65 2.28 5.73
C GLY A 86 -3.68 1.47 6.51
N GLY A 87 -4.60 0.89 5.77
CA GLY A 87 -5.53 -0.10 6.31
C GLY A 87 -4.79 -1.37 6.72
N ILE A 88 -3.96 -1.90 5.83
CA ILE A 88 -3.04 -3.00 6.09
C ILE A 88 -1.65 -2.53 5.65
N ALA A 89 -0.69 -2.49 6.55
CA ALA A 89 0.68 -2.06 6.27
C ALA A 89 1.70 -3.10 6.71
N PHE A 90 2.80 -3.18 5.98
CA PHE A 90 3.83 -4.20 6.16
C PHE A 90 5.02 -3.69 6.95
N ASP A 91 5.58 -4.57 7.78
CA ASP A 91 6.82 -4.38 8.53
C ASP A 91 7.66 -5.66 8.53
N ASN A 92 8.77 -5.67 7.80
CA ASN A 92 9.73 -6.79 7.76
C ASN A 92 9.12 -8.17 7.45
N CYS A 93 8.45 -8.30 6.31
CA CYS A 93 7.78 -9.52 5.88
C CYS A 93 8.63 -10.37 4.94
N ASP A 94 8.54 -11.70 5.09
CA ASP A 94 9.03 -12.67 4.13
C ASP A 94 8.05 -13.85 4.06
N GLY A 95 7.32 -13.97 2.96
CA GLY A 95 6.32 -15.03 2.78
C GLY A 95 4.92 -14.75 3.34
N ALA A 96 4.61 -13.52 3.72
CA ALA A 96 3.26 -13.16 4.19
C ALA A 96 2.18 -13.35 3.11
N ILE A 97 0.96 -13.70 3.52
CA ILE A 97 -0.20 -13.86 2.63
C ILE A 97 -1.34 -12.94 3.11
N ILE A 98 -1.73 -12.01 2.25
CA ILE A 98 -2.80 -11.06 2.49
C ILE A 98 -3.89 -11.30 1.45
N GLN A 99 -5.02 -11.86 1.88
CA GLN A 99 -6.04 -12.29 0.92
C GLN A 99 -7.45 -12.06 1.40
N ASP A 100 -8.36 -11.83 0.44
CA ASP A 100 -9.80 -11.76 0.68
C ASP A 100 -10.22 -10.71 1.72
N ASN A 101 -9.41 -9.64 1.93
CA ASN A 101 -9.74 -8.56 2.84
C ASN A 101 -10.49 -7.43 2.14
N ILE A 102 -11.25 -6.67 2.89
CA ILE A 102 -11.90 -5.42 2.47
C ILE A 102 -11.29 -4.29 3.29
N VAL A 103 -10.67 -3.33 2.62
CA VAL A 103 -10.11 -2.11 3.21
C VAL A 103 -10.80 -0.92 2.59
N ILE A 104 -11.46 -0.10 3.41
CA ILE A 104 -12.25 1.02 2.90
C ILE A 104 -12.11 2.28 3.76
N ASP A 105 -12.29 3.44 3.10
CA ASP A 105 -12.38 4.74 3.76
C ASP A 105 -11.09 5.10 4.53
N VAL A 106 -9.91 4.86 3.93
CA VAL A 106 -8.62 5.29 4.49
C VAL A 106 -8.38 6.73 4.09
N ILE A 107 -8.86 7.67 4.91
CA ILE A 107 -8.97 9.09 4.54
C ILE A 107 -7.79 9.95 5.00
N GLY A 108 -7.00 9.47 5.97
CA GLY A 108 -5.86 10.20 6.51
C GLY A 108 -6.21 11.47 7.27
N SER A 109 -5.28 11.94 8.09
CA SER A 109 -5.38 13.21 8.80
C SER A 109 -4.09 14.01 8.65
N LEU A 110 -4.21 15.29 8.34
CA LEU A 110 -3.07 16.23 8.31
C LEU A 110 -2.91 16.99 9.64
N GLU A 111 -3.95 17.06 10.45
CA GLU A 111 -3.97 17.86 11.68
C GLU A 111 -3.02 17.33 12.74
N SER A 112 -2.87 16.02 12.81
CA SER A 112 -2.00 15.34 13.78
C SER A 112 -0.73 14.75 13.13
N ALA A 113 -0.50 15.05 11.87
CA ALA A 113 0.72 14.62 11.19
C ALA A 113 1.94 15.29 11.81
N ALA A 114 3.06 14.58 11.85
CA ALA A 114 4.33 15.21 12.18
C ALA A 114 4.59 16.37 11.21
N PRO A 115 5.12 17.51 11.67
CA PRO A 115 5.30 18.70 10.84
C PRO A 115 6.03 18.46 9.51
N ASN A 116 6.90 17.47 9.49
CA ASN A 116 7.70 17.11 8.30
C ASN A 116 6.89 16.44 7.19
N PHE A 117 5.69 15.91 7.49
CA PHE A 117 4.85 15.18 6.53
C PHE A 117 3.70 16.03 5.97
N ILE A 118 3.43 17.18 6.54
CA ILE A 118 2.34 18.07 6.09
C ILE A 118 2.48 18.47 4.61
N PRO A 119 3.67 18.82 4.09
CA PRO A 119 3.82 19.21 2.69
C PRO A 119 3.55 18.09 1.67
N ALA A 120 3.67 16.84 2.08
CA ALA A 120 3.46 15.68 1.20
C ALA A 120 1.98 15.39 0.93
N GLY A 121 1.06 16.04 1.63
CA GLY A 121 -0.36 15.75 1.56
C GLY A 121 -0.74 14.48 2.35
N LYS A 122 -1.88 13.92 2.02
CA LYS A 122 -2.36 12.69 2.66
C LYS A 122 -1.65 11.47 2.11
N ILE A 123 -0.80 10.87 2.92
CA ILE A 123 -0.13 9.59 2.64
C ILE A 123 -0.88 8.51 3.42
N CYS A 124 -1.98 8.03 2.82
CA CYS A 124 -2.88 7.08 3.47
C CYS A 124 -3.38 6.08 2.43
N HIS A 125 -2.96 4.84 2.56
CA HIS A 125 -3.15 3.81 1.56
C HIS A 125 -4.07 2.70 2.07
N GLY A 126 -4.77 2.03 1.17
CA GLY A 126 -5.53 0.84 1.52
C GLY A 126 -4.61 -0.28 2.00
N ILE A 127 -3.73 -0.73 1.13
CA ILE A 127 -2.69 -1.72 1.42
C ILE A 127 -1.33 -1.07 1.13
N TYR A 128 -0.44 -1.07 2.12
CA TYR A 128 0.79 -0.29 2.08
C TYR A 128 2.04 -1.13 2.36
N PHE A 129 2.85 -1.31 1.32
CA PHE A 129 4.22 -1.81 1.43
C PHE A 129 5.12 -0.64 1.81
N GLY A 130 5.37 -0.48 3.10
CA GLY A 130 6.11 0.65 3.63
C GLY A 130 7.63 0.51 3.52
N ASN A 131 8.31 1.33 4.26
CA ASN A 131 9.75 1.49 4.29
C ASN A 131 10.46 0.36 5.07
N THR A 132 10.29 -0.88 4.65
CA THR A 132 10.85 -2.07 5.33
C THR A 132 11.25 -3.14 4.33
N VAL A 133 11.81 -4.24 4.82
CA VAL A 133 12.13 -5.41 3.99
C VAL A 133 10.89 -6.25 3.77
N ILE A 134 10.43 -6.37 2.52
CA ILE A 134 9.23 -7.12 2.17
C ILE A 134 9.55 -8.03 0.98
N LYS A 135 9.53 -9.34 1.21
CA LYS A 135 9.88 -10.34 0.20
C LYS A 135 8.86 -11.45 0.12
N ASN A 136 8.75 -12.05 -1.06
CA ASN A 136 7.97 -13.27 -1.31
C ASN A 136 6.51 -13.20 -0.79
N THR A 137 5.98 -12.00 -0.67
CA THR A 137 4.66 -11.72 -0.10
C THR A 137 3.58 -11.81 -1.18
N ILE A 138 2.45 -12.40 -0.85
CA ILE A 138 1.31 -12.55 -1.76
C ILE A 138 0.14 -11.68 -1.28
N VAL A 139 -0.25 -10.72 -2.09
CA VAL A 139 -1.43 -9.86 -1.87
C VAL A 139 -2.45 -10.16 -2.95
N ARG A 140 -3.54 -10.83 -2.59
CA ARG A 140 -4.51 -11.29 -3.61
C ARG A 140 -5.97 -11.22 -3.15
N ARG A 141 -6.84 -10.97 -4.13
CA ARG A 141 -8.31 -10.97 -3.95
C ARG A 141 -8.76 -10.05 -2.81
N ASN A 142 -8.03 -8.97 -2.58
CA ASN A 142 -8.45 -7.93 -1.66
C ASN A 142 -9.23 -6.85 -2.41
N THR A 143 -10.10 -6.16 -1.69
CA THR A 143 -10.72 -4.92 -2.14
C THR A 143 -10.16 -3.76 -1.34
N ALA A 144 -9.64 -2.73 -2.01
CA ALA A 144 -9.29 -1.47 -1.37
C ALA A 144 -10.04 -0.32 -2.06
N ALA A 145 -10.85 0.42 -1.31
CA ALA A 145 -11.71 1.45 -1.87
C ALA A 145 -11.79 2.72 -1.03
N ASN A 146 -12.05 3.85 -1.69
CA ASN A 146 -12.25 5.16 -1.06
C ASN A 146 -11.04 5.60 -0.22
N CYS A 147 -9.82 5.35 -0.70
CA CYS A 147 -8.60 5.81 -0.04
C CYS A 147 -8.16 7.14 -0.63
N GLU A 148 -7.84 8.11 0.22
CA GLU A 148 -7.35 9.43 -0.18
C GLU A 148 -5.90 9.42 -0.70
N GLY A 149 -5.18 8.32 -0.45
CA GLY A 149 -3.92 7.97 -1.11
C GLY A 149 -4.14 6.91 -2.18
N SER A 150 -3.34 5.86 -2.18
CA SER A 150 -3.48 4.75 -3.11
C SER A 150 -4.30 3.62 -2.52
N GLY A 151 -5.08 2.93 -3.36
CA GLY A 151 -5.71 1.67 -2.97
C GLY A 151 -4.67 0.62 -2.56
N LEU A 152 -3.61 0.50 -3.36
CA LEU A 152 -2.43 -0.28 -3.03
C LEU A 152 -1.17 0.51 -3.39
N HIS A 153 -0.24 0.62 -2.46
CA HIS A 153 1.05 1.27 -2.68
C HIS A 153 2.20 0.32 -2.37
N VAL A 154 3.13 0.18 -3.32
CA VAL A 154 4.38 -0.56 -3.14
C VAL A 154 5.53 0.43 -3.13
N ASP A 155 6.12 0.60 -1.97
CA ASP A 155 7.26 1.48 -1.77
C ASP A 155 8.56 0.65 -1.70
N HIS A 156 9.40 0.78 -2.71
CA HIS A 156 10.65 0.04 -2.80
C HIS A 156 11.78 0.80 -2.09
N THR A 157 11.61 1.04 -0.80
CA THR A 157 12.56 1.83 -0.03
C THR A 157 13.71 1.02 0.56
N MET A 158 13.50 -0.26 0.80
CA MET A 158 14.53 -1.21 1.23
C MET A 158 14.61 -2.38 0.27
N VAL A 159 14.45 -3.59 0.75
CA VAL A 159 14.36 -4.78 -0.09
C VAL A 159 12.90 -5.13 -0.28
N SER A 160 12.38 -4.92 -1.49
CA SER A 160 11.01 -5.28 -1.86
C SER A 160 11.07 -6.12 -3.14
N THR A 161 11.14 -7.43 -3.00
CA THR A 161 11.39 -8.34 -4.13
C THR A 161 10.56 -9.63 -4.06
N GLY A 162 10.23 -10.19 -5.23
CA GLY A 162 9.50 -11.45 -5.33
C GLY A 162 8.05 -11.38 -4.88
N ASN A 163 7.50 -10.19 -4.71
CA ASN A 163 6.14 -9.98 -4.25
C ASN A 163 5.13 -10.19 -5.37
N GLN A 164 3.97 -10.75 -5.05
CA GLN A 164 2.89 -11.01 -6.00
C GLN A 164 1.63 -10.24 -5.59
N ILE A 165 1.26 -9.29 -6.40
CA ILE A 165 0.06 -8.46 -6.22
C ILE A 165 -0.93 -8.85 -7.33
N ARG A 166 -1.95 -9.67 -7.00
CA ARG A 166 -2.80 -10.25 -8.04
C ARG A 166 -4.27 -10.32 -7.66
N ASP A 167 -5.11 -10.20 -8.67
CA ASP A 167 -6.56 -10.39 -8.54
C ASP A 167 -7.22 -9.45 -7.50
N ASN A 168 -6.62 -8.29 -7.21
CA ASN A 168 -7.21 -7.32 -6.31
C ASN A 168 -8.16 -6.37 -7.04
N VAL A 169 -9.15 -5.86 -6.33
CA VAL A 169 -10.05 -4.80 -6.79
C VAL A 169 -9.71 -3.51 -6.07
N LEU A 170 -9.21 -2.52 -6.83
CA LEU A 170 -8.83 -1.21 -6.34
C LEU A 170 -9.77 -0.19 -6.97
N PHE A 171 -10.67 0.37 -6.15
CA PHE A 171 -11.81 1.14 -6.63
C PHE A 171 -11.94 2.50 -5.93
N ASN A 172 -12.15 3.56 -6.70
CA ASN A 172 -12.43 4.90 -6.17
C ASN A 172 -11.38 5.41 -5.18
N ASN A 173 -10.11 5.15 -5.44
CA ASN A 173 -9.00 5.69 -4.67
C ASN A 173 -8.38 6.89 -5.41
N LYS A 174 -7.63 7.74 -4.75
CA LYS A 174 -6.92 8.83 -5.45
C LYS A 174 -6.01 8.28 -6.54
N VAL A 175 -5.30 7.19 -6.24
CA VAL A 175 -4.58 6.35 -7.20
C VAL A 175 -4.97 4.90 -6.92
N GLN A 176 -5.35 4.14 -7.95
CA GLN A 176 -5.75 2.76 -7.67
C GLN A 176 -4.53 1.93 -7.24
N MET A 177 -3.46 1.94 -8.03
CA MET A 177 -2.19 1.29 -7.68
C MET A 177 -1.04 2.25 -7.88
N SER A 178 -0.11 2.30 -6.94
CA SER A 178 1.14 3.03 -7.10
C SER A 178 2.34 2.18 -6.72
N VAL A 179 3.44 2.37 -7.44
CA VAL A 179 4.74 1.74 -7.18
C VAL A 179 5.82 2.80 -7.22
N SER A 180 6.77 2.73 -6.30
CA SER A 180 7.84 3.70 -6.20
C SER A 180 9.18 3.07 -5.84
N ASP A 181 10.25 3.78 -6.20
CA ASP A 181 11.60 3.53 -5.70
C ASP A 181 12.00 4.60 -4.66
N TYR A 182 11.02 5.17 -3.98
CA TYR A 182 11.28 6.15 -2.93
C TYR A 182 12.16 5.52 -1.85
N SER A 183 13.38 5.99 -1.71
CA SER A 183 14.31 5.45 -0.74
C SER A 183 15.12 6.56 -0.07
N ASN A 184 14.98 6.63 1.22
CA ASN A 184 15.89 7.40 2.06
C ASN A 184 17.25 6.70 2.22
N TYR A 185 17.39 5.46 1.77
CA TYR A 185 18.57 4.61 2.00
C TYR A 185 19.71 4.86 1.01
N ASN A 186 19.43 5.53 -0.10
CA ASN A 186 20.48 5.95 -1.04
C ASN A 186 20.88 7.42 -0.85
N GLY A 187 20.42 8.07 0.24
CA GLY A 187 20.84 9.39 0.63
C GLY A 187 22.33 9.45 1.02
N PRO A 188 22.91 10.64 1.12
CA PRO A 188 24.28 10.81 1.60
C PRO A 188 24.49 10.14 2.96
N GLY A 189 25.40 9.17 3.04
CA GLY A 189 25.69 8.42 4.27
C GLY A 189 24.93 7.12 4.43
N ALA A 190 24.03 6.75 3.53
CA ALA A 190 23.45 5.42 3.51
C ALA A 190 24.52 4.36 3.16
N ALA A 191 24.47 3.21 3.85
CA ALA A 191 25.33 2.09 3.49
C ALA A 191 25.04 1.65 2.04
N PRO A 192 26.05 1.20 1.29
CA PRO A 192 25.89 0.83 -0.12
C PRO A 192 24.97 -0.36 -0.26
N PRO A 193 24.49 -0.60 -1.46
CA PRO A 193 23.31 0.02 -2.02
C PRO A 193 22.09 -0.88 -1.78
N TYR A 194 21.09 -0.38 -1.17
CA TYR A 194 19.78 -1.01 -1.20
C TYR A 194 19.07 -0.81 -2.55
N HIS A 195 19.79 -0.34 -3.56
CA HIS A 195 19.27 -0.31 -4.91
C HIS A 195 19.11 -1.74 -5.40
N VAL A 196 17.87 -2.23 -5.42
CA VAL A 196 17.51 -3.50 -6.04
C VAL A 196 17.33 -3.22 -7.53
N PRO A 197 18.25 -3.67 -8.40
CA PRO A 197 18.20 -3.35 -9.84
C PRO A 197 17.00 -4.01 -10.55
N SER A 198 16.39 -5.02 -9.96
CA SER A 198 15.14 -5.62 -10.39
C SER A 198 14.33 -5.99 -9.15
N PHE A 199 13.11 -5.50 -9.07
CA PHE A 199 12.25 -5.77 -7.93
C PHE A 199 11.51 -7.10 -8.05
N ASN A 200 11.49 -7.73 -9.23
CA ASN A 200 10.83 -8.99 -9.52
C ASN A 200 9.38 -9.08 -9.00
N GLY A 201 8.69 -7.94 -8.96
CA GLY A 201 7.29 -7.89 -8.60
C GLY A 201 6.41 -8.50 -9.68
N ILE A 202 5.31 -9.15 -9.29
CA ILE A 202 4.28 -9.63 -10.22
C ILE A 202 2.97 -8.91 -9.92
N TYR A 203 2.49 -8.16 -10.89
CA TYR A 203 1.26 -7.35 -10.82
C TYR A 203 0.28 -7.86 -11.87
N SER A 204 -0.64 -8.76 -11.49
CA SER A 204 -1.46 -9.45 -12.50
C SER A 204 -2.93 -9.58 -12.09
N GLY A 205 -3.81 -9.47 -13.08
CA GLY A 205 -5.25 -9.69 -12.89
C GLY A 205 -5.95 -8.67 -12.01
N ASN A 206 -5.30 -7.56 -11.66
CA ASN A 206 -5.90 -6.55 -10.80
C ASN A 206 -6.90 -5.68 -11.57
N VAL A 207 -7.96 -5.28 -10.91
CA VAL A 207 -8.94 -4.32 -11.42
C VAL A 207 -8.64 -2.96 -10.80
N LEU A 208 -8.26 -1.99 -11.62
CA LEU A 208 -7.89 -0.63 -11.28
C LEU A 208 -8.99 0.31 -11.80
N TYR A 209 -9.98 0.60 -10.96
CA TYR A 209 -11.17 1.35 -11.36
C TYR A 209 -11.18 2.76 -10.77
N SER A 210 -10.96 3.78 -11.60
CA SER A 210 -11.10 5.20 -11.27
C SER A 210 -12.55 5.62 -11.42
N ALA A 211 -13.14 6.17 -10.37
CA ALA A 211 -14.54 6.60 -10.35
C ALA A 211 -14.71 8.12 -10.58
N ALA A 212 -13.59 8.86 -10.73
CA ALA A 212 -13.58 10.31 -10.99
C ALA A 212 -12.42 10.68 -11.93
N ALA A 213 -12.56 11.82 -12.61
CA ALA A 213 -11.59 12.27 -13.60
C ALA A 213 -10.21 12.64 -13.03
N ASP A 214 -10.12 12.99 -11.76
CA ASP A 214 -8.88 13.33 -11.08
C ASP A 214 -8.19 12.14 -10.42
N GLN A 215 -8.71 10.93 -10.62
CA GLN A 215 -8.14 9.68 -10.12
C GLN A 215 -7.29 9.00 -11.19
N LEU A 216 -6.22 8.37 -10.77
CA LEU A 216 -5.34 7.58 -11.65
C LEU A 216 -5.57 6.08 -11.45
N CYS A 217 -5.53 5.32 -12.54
CA CYS A 217 -5.47 3.86 -12.45
C CYS A 217 -4.12 3.40 -11.89
N MET A 218 -3.03 3.96 -12.39
CA MET A 218 -1.69 3.60 -11.91
C MET A 218 -0.78 4.82 -11.84
N LYS A 219 0.14 4.81 -10.87
CA LYS A 219 1.24 5.76 -10.76
C LYS A 219 2.55 5.01 -10.53
N GLN A 220 3.55 5.27 -11.37
CA GLN A 220 4.93 4.94 -11.07
C GLN A 220 5.68 6.20 -10.65
N TYR A 221 6.43 6.12 -9.57
CA TYR A 221 7.17 7.23 -9.01
C TYR A 221 8.64 6.86 -8.81
N SER A 222 9.57 7.66 -9.34
CA SER A 222 10.99 7.44 -9.16
C SER A 222 11.67 8.67 -8.54
N VAL A 223 12.51 8.41 -7.56
CA VAL A 223 13.41 9.40 -6.94
C VAL A 223 14.82 9.31 -7.54
N TYR A 224 15.19 8.15 -8.07
CA TYR A 224 16.55 7.86 -8.51
C TYR A 224 16.73 7.94 -10.02
N SER A 225 15.70 7.61 -10.78
CA SER A 225 15.81 7.54 -12.23
C SER A 225 15.02 8.67 -12.90
N PRO A 226 15.60 9.38 -13.87
CA PRO A 226 14.83 10.26 -14.74
C PRO A 226 13.94 9.48 -15.72
N ASN A 227 14.17 8.18 -15.85
CA ASN A 227 13.45 7.29 -16.75
C ASN A 227 12.58 6.32 -15.96
N MET A 228 11.67 5.64 -16.66
CA MET A 228 10.86 4.58 -16.09
C MET A 228 11.73 3.46 -15.53
N VAL A 229 11.35 2.97 -14.36
CA VAL A 229 12.05 1.92 -13.62
C VAL A 229 11.34 0.59 -13.87
N ASP A 230 12.09 -0.49 -13.96
CA ASP A 230 11.55 -1.84 -13.99
C ASP A 230 11.19 -2.29 -12.58
N TYR A 231 9.90 -2.22 -12.24
CA TYR A 231 9.37 -2.69 -10.95
C TYR A 231 8.96 -4.17 -10.97
N GLY A 232 9.04 -4.83 -12.11
CA GLY A 232 8.62 -6.21 -12.32
C GLY A 232 7.62 -6.35 -13.45
N THR A 233 6.89 -7.45 -13.47
CA THR A 233 6.01 -7.84 -14.58
C THR A 233 4.56 -7.44 -14.32
N PHE A 234 3.97 -6.68 -15.25
CA PHE A 234 2.55 -6.32 -15.24
C PHE A 234 1.83 -7.10 -16.35
N THR A 235 0.74 -7.77 -16.03
CA THR A 235 -0.02 -8.58 -17.01
C THR A 235 -1.50 -8.71 -16.66
N ASN A 236 -2.35 -8.77 -17.66
CA ASN A 236 -3.79 -9.07 -17.50
C ASN A 236 -4.53 -8.18 -16.49
N ASN A 237 -4.06 -6.97 -16.27
CA ASN A 237 -4.72 -6.00 -15.42
C ASN A 237 -5.85 -5.30 -16.19
N ARG A 238 -6.81 -4.73 -15.47
CA ARG A 238 -7.89 -3.94 -16.04
C ARG A 238 -7.77 -2.49 -15.56
N TYR A 239 -7.46 -1.60 -16.49
CA TYR A 239 -7.31 -0.17 -16.27
C TYR A 239 -8.59 0.53 -16.71
N PHE A 240 -9.51 0.79 -15.80
CA PHE A 240 -10.77 1.40 -16.16
C PHE A 240 -10.92 2.80 -15.57
N SER A 241 -10.97 3.80 -16.44
CA SER A 241 -11.33 5.18 -16.11
C SER A 241 -12.37 5.67 -17.13
N PRO A 242 -13.64 5.82 -16.73
CA PRO A 242 -14.67 6.27 -17.65
C PRO A 242 -14.60 7.76 -18.00
N TYR A 243 -13.75 8.51 -17.31
CA TYR A 243 -13.66 9.96 -17.43
C TYR A 243 -12.36 10.45 -18.08
N GLU A 244 -11.30 9.66 -18.05
CA GLU A 244 -9.98 10.08 -18.49
C GLU A 244 -9.20 8.91 -19.10
N GLU A 245 -8.72 9.08 -20.34
CA GLU A 245 -7.91 8.06 -21.01
C GLU A 245 -6.47 8.01 -20.51
N PHE A 246 -5.93 9.16 -20.09
CA PHE A 246 -4.57 9.31 -19.57
C PHE A 246 -4.53 9.00 -18.09
N SER A 247 -4.81 7.75 -17.75
CA SER A 247 -4.98 7.30 -16.37
C SER A 247 -3.75 6.65 -15.75
N ILE A 248 -2.62 6.60 -16.49
CA ILE A 248 -1.35 6.07 -16.02
C ILE A 248 -0.33 7.21 -15.97
N LEU A 249 0.30 7.40 -14.81
CA LEU A 249 1.27 8.46 -14.57
C LEU A 249 2.65 7.87 -14.27
N PHE A 250 3.67 8.31 -15.01
CA PHE A 250 5.05 8.27 -14.56
C PHE A 250 5.44 9.64 -14.02
N PHE A 251 6.10 9.65 -12.86
CA PHE A 251 6.61 10.86 -12.24
C PHE A 251 8.02 10.61 -11.69
N SER A 252 8.96 11.49 -12.00
CA SER A 252 10.31 11.41 -11.46
C SER A 252 10.75 12.76 -10.90
N THR A 253 11.30 12.74 -9.70
CA THR A 253 11.96 13.92 -9.10
C THR A 253 13.41 14.06 -9.54
N ASN A 254 14.00 13.06 -10.20
CA ASN A 254 15.36 13.08 -10.69
C ASN A 254 15.48 13.56 -12.16
N GLY A 255 14.78 14.66 -12.48
CA GLY A 255 14.88 15.30 -13.79
C GLY A 255 13.97 14.72 -14.88
N GLY A 256 13.28 13.60 -14.64
CA GLY A 256 12.36 12.97 -15.60
C GLY A 256 11.03 13.67 -15.73
N GLY A 257 10.66 14.47 -14.73
CA GLY A 257 9.39 15.18 -14.71
C GLY A 257 8.18 14.28 -14.63
N GLN A 258 7.14 14.67 -15.35
CA GLN A 258 5.84 14.01 -15.30
C GLN A 258 5.38 13.63 -16.71
N LYS A 259 4.88 12.41 -16.90
CA LYS A 259 4.37 11.91 -18.16
C LYS A 259 3.11 11.07 -17.94
N LEU A 260 2.06 11.41 -18.66
CA LEU A 260 0.80 10.69 -18.64
C LEU A 260 0.67 9.78 -19.87
N PHE A 261 0.05 8.62 -19.67
CA PHE A 261 -0.14 7.60 -20.70
C PHE A 261 -1.57 7.11 -20.75
N THR A 262 -2.01 6.78 -21.99
CA THR A 262 -3.07 5.79 -22.18
C THR A 262 -2.48 4.40 -21.98
N LEU A 263 -3.31 3.36 -21.80
CA LEU A 263 -2.81 2.00 -21.64
C LEU A 263 -2.03 1.53 -22.86
N GLU A 264 -2.50 1.81 -24.07
CA GLU A 264 -1.87 1.38 -25.32
C GLU A 264 -0.47 2.00 -25.48
N ARG A 265 -0.34 3.28 -25.15
CA ARG A 265 0.95 3.96 -25.17
C ARG A 265 1.88 3.42 -24.09
N TRP A 266 1.37 3.13 -22.92
CA TRP A 266 2.11 2.49 -21.83
C TRP A 266 2.65 1.13 -22.26
N GLN A 267 1.80 0.26 -22.80
CA GLN A 267 2.18 -1.06 -23.34
C GLN A 267 3.26 -0.94 -24.41
N GLN A 268 3.13 0.01 -25.34
CA GLN A 268 4.10 0.23 -26.40
C GLN A 268 5.46 0.70 -25.86
N GLU A 269 5.47 1.67 -24.96
CA GLU A 269 6.74 2.25 -24.44
C GLU A 269 7.44 1.32 -23.44
N ARG A 270 6.70 0.49 -22.74
CA ARG A 270 7.24 -0.45 -21.75
C ARG A 270 7.52 -1.83 -22.33
N SER A 271 6.89 -2.20 -23.44
CA SER A 271 6.89 -3.57 -23.98
C SER A 271 6.42 -4.62 -22.96
N GLU A 272 5.56 -4.23 -22.04
CA GLU A 272 4.99 -5.05 -20.98
C GLU A 272 3.49 -4.83 -20.84
N ASP A 273 2.89 -5.36 -19.78
CA ASP A 273 1.44 -5.25 -19.50
C ASP A 273 0.57 -6.00 -20.53
N VAL A 274 1.09 -7.12 -21.01
CA VAL A 274 0.43 -7.95 -22.02
C VAL A 274 -0.89 -8.49 -21.47
N GLY A 275 -1.93 -8.47 -22.31
CA GLY A 275 -3.27 -8.93 -21.96
C GLY A 275 -4.07 -7.97 -21.07
N SER A 276 -3.49 -6.84 -20.67
CA SER A 276 -4.22 -5.81 -19.95
C SER A 276 -5.18 -5.02 -20.86
N THR A 277 -6.31 -4.59 -20.30
CA THR A 277 -7.40 -3.94 -21.05
C THR A 277 -7.88 -2.67 -20.36
N ARG A 278 -8.57 -1.80 -21.12
CA ARG A 278 -9.27 -0.59 -20.59
C ARG A 278 -10.75 -0.82 -20.28
N SER A 279 -11.23 -2.03 -20.36
CA SER A 279 -12.62 -2.34 -20.02
C SER A 279 -12.74 -3.08 -18.69
N PRO A 280 -13.86 -2.90 -17.98
CA PRO A 280 -14.14 -3.65 -16.76
C PRO A 280 -14.22 -5.15 -16.97
#